data_035a3a85b3bbc022af37eb828269ba7c
#
_entry.id   035a3a85b3bbc022af37eb828269ba7c
#
_cell.length_a   1.000
_cell.length_b   1.000
_cell.length_c   1.000
_cell.angle_alpha   90.00
_cell.angle_beta   90.00
_cell.angle_gamma   90.00
#
_symmetry.space_group_name_H-M   'P 1'
#
loop_
_entity.id
_entity.type
_entity.pdbx_description
1 polymer ?
#
loop_
_entity_poly.entity_id
_entity_poly.type
_entity_poly.pdbx_seq_one_letter_code
_entity_poly.pdbx_strand_id
1 'polypeptide(L)'
;MADGVVRRIFQAVFGKKIAGTRIFPITTKIIIIFTLFMIGSNITTNYINLVFSREEMSKLLKELLVKDLRELYSYLNNQHEIYRFSNDLKQVVGQIEEKSRRDFSKASSLAIGIKTDGTIFFAATGSTNTDSRESKADSAAVAEMTRSLNKGKMDGFVRLHHGGAEYYTVYRYHPKWDAFLVRGEEYGEFFAQSERIFVNVAIISLLITLACALIGIMLLRFILRFLHRITTDIIAMTGQQQLGLVNLQGASNDDITFLGTAFNSLSSTINSMITIFKKFVNQDVVAQAYREKVVRLEGSTRDLTCLFSDIKRFTFITETLGQDIITLLNLHYGNAIREIMRHDGIIGSIIGDALLS
;
A
#
# COMPACT_ATOMS: atom_id res chain seq x y z
N MET A 1 -22.20 -22.99 7.07
CA MET A 1 -20.75 -22.63 7.12
C MET A 1 -20.45 -21.29 6.42
N ALA A 2 -21.09 -20.94 5.32
CA ALA A 2 -20.83 -19.68 4.59
C ALA A 2 -21.14 -18.39 5.39
N ASP A 3 -22.24 -18.35 6.15
CA ASP A 3 -22.65 -17.18 6.95
C ASP A 3 -21.64 -16.79 8.04
N GLY A 4 -20.97 -17.76 8.64
CA GLY A 4 -19.95 -17.51 9.66
C GLY A 4 -18.67 -16.89 9.11
N VAL A 5 -18.29 -17.23 7.86
CA VAL A 5 -17.12 -16.68 7.18
C VAL A 5 -17.40 -15.24 6.72
N VAL A 6 -18.57 -15.00 6.13
CA VAL A 6 -18.99 -13.66 5.69
C VAL A 6 -19.09 -12.71 6.90
N ARG A 7 -19.65 -13.15 8.00
CA ARG A 7 -19.74 -12.35 9.24
C ARG A 7 -18.37 -12.05 9.85
N ARG A 8 -17.42 -12.99 9.79
CA ARG A 8 -16.03 -12.77 10.24
C ARG A 8 -15.29 -11.79 9.33
N ILE A 9 -15.46 -11.87 8.02
CA ILE A 9 -14.89 -10.91 7.05
C ILE A 9 -15.50 -9.53 7.27
N PHE A 10 -16.83 -9.45 7.44
CA PHE A 10 -17.50 -8.19 7.70
C PHE A 10 -17.06 -7.54 9.02
N GLN A 11 -16.91 -8.32 10.09
CA GLN A 11 -16.40 -7.83 11.38
C GLN A 11 -14.90 -7.42 11.32
N ALA A 12 -14.10 -8.09 10.49
CA ALA A 12 -12.70 -7.73 10.28
C ALA A 12 -12.56 -6.40 9.50
N VAL A 13 -13.47 -6.14 8.56
CA VAL A 13 -13.44 -4.92 7.73
C VAL A 13 -14.14 -3.74 8.42
N PHE A 14 -15.31 -3.97 9.02
CA PHE A 14 -16.16 -2.91 9.58
C PHE A 14 -16.06 -2.73 11.10
N GLY A 15 -15.15 -3.47 11.76
CA GLY A 15 -14.91 -3.37 13.19
C GLY A 15 -15.92 -4.12 14.06
N LYS A 16 -15.51 -4.39 15.30
CA LYS A 16 -16.31 -5.08 16.33
C LYS A 16 -16.82 -4.05 17.35
N LYS A 17 -18.09 -4.13 17.77
CA LYS A 17 -18.60 -3.30 18.85
C LYS A 17 -18.12 -3.89 20.19
N ILE A 18 -17.37 -3.13 20.96
CA ILE A 18 -16.95 -3.47 22.33
C ILE A 18 -17.35 -2.28 23.20
N ALA A 19 -18.09 -2.54 24.28
CA ALA A 19 -18.59 -1.54 25.24
C ALA A 19 -19.27 -0.32 24.55
N GLY A 20 -20.09 -0.56 23.51
CA GLY A 20 -20.83 0.50 22.83
C GLY A 20 -20.04 1.25 21.73
N THR A 21 -18.72 1.14 21.70
CA THR A 21 -17.84 1.79 20.71
C THR A 21 -17.43 0.81 19.62
N ARG A 22 -17.40 1.30 18.36
CA ARG A 22 -16.96 0.50 17.21
C ARG A 22 -15.44 0.57 17.10
N ILE A 23 -14.77 -0.53 17.35
CA ILE A 23 -13.30 -0.62 17.31
C ILE A 23 -12.89 -1.30 16.00
N PHE A 24 -12.10 -0.59 15.19
CA PHE A 24 -11.49 -1.14 13.98
C PHE A 24 -10.14 -1.77 14.32
N PRO A 25 -9.89 -3.04 13.96
CA PRO A 25 -8.60 -3.65 14.18
C PRO A 25 -7.48 -2.86 13.48
N ILE A 26 -6.35 -2.68 14.16
CA ILE A 26 -5.17 -2.00 13.61
C ILE A 26 -4.73 -2.68 12.31
N THR A 27 -4.80 -4.03 12.24
CA THR A 27 -4.54 -4.82 11.05
C THR A 27 -5.31 -4.33 9.84
N THR A 28 -6.63 -4.10 9.99
CA THR A 28 -7.49 -3.65 8.89
C THR A 28 -7.11 -2.24 8.43
N LYS A 29 -6.82 -1.33 9.36
CA LYS A 29 -6.37 0.03 9.02
C LYS A 29 -5.07 0.01 8.22
N ILE A 30 -4.08 -0.75 8.67
CA ILE A 30 -2.78 -0.86 8.01
C ILE A 30 -2.94 -1.50 6.63
N ILE A 31 -3.75 -2.57 6.49
CA ILE A 31 -4.00 -3.23 5.21
C ILE A 31 -4.64 -2.25 4.22
N ILE A 32 -5.65 -1.48 4.63
CA ILE A 32 -6.31 -0.50 3.76
C ILE A 32 -5.32 0.57 3.31
N ILE A 33 -4.57 1.16 4.24
CA ILE A 33 -3.59 2.21 3.91
C ILE A 33 -2.52 1.66 2.97
N PHE A 34 -1.97 0.48 3.25
CA PHE A 34 -0.96 -0.17 2.42
C PHE A 34 -1.48 -0.47 1.02
N THR A 35 -2.70 -1.02 0.90
CA THR A 35 -3.31 -1.34 -0.38
C THR A 35 -3.59 -0.07 -1.20
N LEU A 36 -4.12 0.99 -0.58
CA LEU A 36 -4.34 2.28 -1.24
C LEU A 36 -3.02 2.90 -1.72
N PHE A 37 -1.98 2.86 -0.90
CA PHE A 37 -0.66 3.35 -1.26
C PHE A 37 -0.07 2.57 -2.45
N MET A 38 -0.16 1.24 -2.44
CA MET A 38 0.31 0.39 -3.54
C MET A 38 -0.42 0.67 -4.85
N ILE A 39 -1.75 0.79 -4.81
CA ILE A 39 -2.56 1.13 -5.98
C ILE A 39 -2.21 2.53 -6.49
N GLY A 40 -2.15 3.52 -5.61
CA GLY A 40 -1.80 4.90 -5.97
C GLY A 40 -0.39 4.99 -6.59
N SER A 41 0.58 4.33 -6.00
CA SER A 41 1.95 4.25 -6.54
C SER A 41 1.98 3.60 -7.93
N ASN A 42 1.24 2.50 -8.11
CA ASN A 42 1.18 1.80 -9.40
C ASN A 42 0.55 2.68 -10.49
N ILE A 43 -0.58 3.34 -10.21
CA ILE A 43 -1.25 4.24 -11.16
C ILE A 43 -0.31 5.39 -11.53
N THR A 44 0.34 5.99 -10.54
CA THR A 44 1.26 7.11 -10.78
C THR A 44 2.45 6.68 -11.64
N THR A 45 3.06 5.55 -11.34
CA THR A 45 4.20 5.02 -12.10
C THR A 45 3.80 4.70 -13.55
N ASN A 46 2.65 4.07 -13.75
CA ASN A 46 2.17 3.76 -15.10
C ASN A 46 1.83 5.03 -15.89
N TYR A 47 1.23 6.05 -15.25
CA TYR A 47 0.96 7.33 -15.90
C TYR A 47 2.25 8.05 -16.32
N ILE A 48 3.22 8.13 -15.42
CA ILE A 48 4.54 8.72 -15.71
C ILE A 48 5.20 7.99 -16.89
N ASN A 49 5.21 6.66 -16.85
CA ASN A 49 5.79 5.84 -17.92
C ASN A 49 5.10 6.07 -19.28
N LEU A 50 3.77 6.22 -19.28
CA LEU A 50 3.02 6.55 -20.51
C LEU A 50 3.45 7.90 -21.09
N VAL A 51 3.55 8.94 -20.24
CA VAL A 51 3.94 10.29 -20.67
C VAL A 51 5.35 10.28 -21.26
N PHE A 52 6.32 9.70 -20.55
CA PHE A 52 7.70 9.61 -21.02
C PHE A 52 7.82 8.78 -22.31
N SER A 53 7.14 7.63 -22.38
CA SER A 53 7.18 6.77 -23.56
C SER A 53 6.62 7.51 -24.80
N ARG A 54 5.54 8.26 -24.67
CA ARG A 54 4.97 9.06 -25.77
C ARG A 54 5.90 10.18 -26.22
N GLU A 55 6.55 10.86 -25.29
CA GLU A 55 7.48 11.94 -25.60
C GLU A 55 8.72 11.41 -26.34
N GLU A 56 9.29 10.31 -25.84
CA GLU A 56 10.47 9.68 -26.46
C GLU A 56 10.16 9.11 -27.84
N MET A 57 8.99 8.43 -27.99
CA MET A 57 8.53 7.94 -29.28
C MET A 57 8.31 9.06 -30.29
N SER A 58 7.72 10.18 -29.87
CA SER A 58 7.54 11.35 -30.75
C SER A 58 8.88 11.94 -31.19
N LYS A 59 9.89 11.96 -30.32
CA LYS A 59 11.23 12.45 -30.65
C LYS A 59 11.92 11.52 -31.65
N LEU A 60 11.86 10.21 -31.42
CA LEU A 60 12.42 9.21 -32.36
C LEU A 60 11.76 9.26 -33.72
N LEU A 61 10.41 9.37 -33.75
CA LEU A 61 9.67 9.52 -35.01
C LEU A 61 10.12 10.75 -35.77
N LYS A 62 10.25 11.88 -35.07
CA LYS A 62 10.73 13.14 -35.64
C LYS A 62 12.10 12.99 -36.28
N GLU A 63 13.05 12.35 -35.60
CA GLU A 63 14.39 12.12 -36.10
C GLU A 63 14.40 11.23 -37.35
N LEU A 64 13.61 10.16 -37.35
CA LEU A 64 13.43 9.26 -38.51
C LEU A 64 12.83 10.00 -39.70
N LEU A 65 11.72 10.72 -39.50
CA LEU A 65 11.07 11.47 -40.56
C LEU A 65 11.97 12.56 -41.16
N VAL A 66 12.76 13.24 -40.35
CA VAL A 66 13.74 14.25 -40.83
C VAL A 66 14.82 13.58 -41.67
N LYS A 67 15.30 12.41 -41.30
CA LYS A 67 16.27 11.64 -42.08
C LYS A 67 15.65 11.22 -43.44
N ASP A 68 14.46 10.61 -43.43
CA ASP A 68 13.76 10.18 -44.63
C ASP A 68 13.45 11.36 -45.55
N LEU A 69 13.02 12.49 -44.98
CA LEU A 69 12.77 13.71 -45.72
C LEU A 69 14.03 14.25 -46.41
N ARG A 70 15.20 14.14 -45.77
CA ARG A 70 16.49 14.56 -46.32
C ARG A 70 16.88 13.70 -47.52
N GLU A 71 16.63 12.37 -47.44
CA GLU A 71 16.87 11.45 -48.56
C GLU A 71 15.94 11.76 -49.72
N LEU A 72 14.65 11.97 -49.44
CA LEU A 72 13.63 12.34 -50.42
C LEU A 72 14.00 13.69 -51.10
N TYR A 73 14.45 14.67 -50.31
CA TYR A 73 14.89 15.99 -50.82
C TYR A 73 16.04 15.85 -51.80
N SER A 74 17.07 15.07 -51.45
CA SER A 74 18.21 14.78 -52.35
C SER A 74 17.79 14.09 -53.63
N TYR A 75 16.87 13.13 -53.52
CA TYR A 75 16.35 12.42 -54.70
C TYR A 75 15.57 13.37 -55.62
N LEU A 76 14.68 14.21 -55.10
CA LEU A 76 13.94 15.19 -55.90
C LEU A 76 14.84 16.23 -56.55
N ASN A 77 15.95 16.58 -55.89
CA ASN A 77 16.92 17.46 -56.51
C ASN A 77 17.54 16.86 -57.78
N ASN A 78 17.87 15.57 -57.77
CA ASN A 78 18.36 14.84 -58.93
C ASN A 78 17.25 14.66 -59.99
N GLN A 79 16.04 14.36 -59.58
CA GLN A 79 14.89 14.22 -60.51
C GLN A 79 14.52 15.53 -61.18
N HIS A 80 14.79 16.69 -60.55
CA HIS A 80 14.61 17.98 -61.21
C HIS A 80 15.58 18.19 -62.38
N GLU A 81 16.82 17.76 -62.25
CA GLU A 81 17.78 17.83 -63.38
C GLU A 81 17.33 16.93 -64.53
N ILE A 82 16.84 15.72 -64.23
CA ILE A 82 16.27 14.79 -65.25
C ILE A 82 15.07 15.44 -65.96
N TYR A 83 14.15 16.06 -65.21
CA TYR A 83 13.00 16.78 -65.71
C TYR A 83 13.42 17.90 -66.68
N ARG A 84 14.46 18.67 -66.37
CA ARG A 84 14.97 19.74 -67.24
C ARG A 84 15.43 19.23 -68.61
N PHE A 85 15.90 17.96 -68.72
CA PHE A 85 16.34 17.35 -69.97
C PHE A 85 15.21 16.63 -70.69
N SER A 86 14.34 15.89 -69.95
CA SER A 86 13.29 15.06 -70.54
C SER A 86 12.00 15.81 -70.86
N ASN A 87 11.74 16.90 -70.14
CA ASN A 87 10.49 17.65 -70.15
C ASN A 87 9.23 16.81 -69.89
N ASP A 88 9.40 15.56 -69.30
CA ASP A 88 8.31 14.65 -68.99
C ASP A 88 8.07 14.63 -67.47
N LEU A 89 7.14 15.50 -67.03
CA LEU A 89 6.75 15.59 -65.64
C LEU A 89 6.08 14.29 -65.14
N LYS A 90 5.28 13.62 -66.00
CA LYS A 90 4.54 12.46 -65.61
C LYS A 90 5.46 11.27 -65.29
N GLN A 91 6.50 11.07 -66.09
CA GLN A 91 7.49 10.03 -65.87
C GLN A 91 8.27 10.29 -64.59
N VAL A 92 8.70 11.55 -64.34
CA VAL A 92 9.46 11.93 -63.16
C VAL A 92 8.63 11.79 -61.88
N VAL A 93 7.37 12.22 -61.90
CA VAL A 93 6.45 12.04 -60.78
C VAL A 93 6.25 10.57 -60.41
N GLY A 94 6.05 9.71 -61.44
CA GLY A 94 5.93 8.27 -61.24
C GLY A 94 7.15 7.64 -60.56
N GLN A 95 8.34 8.06 -60.98
CA GLN A 95 9.62 7.61 -60.36
C GLN A 95 9.75 8.07 -58.90
N ILE A 96 9.33 9.30 -58.60
CA ILE A 96 9.32 9.83 -57.23
C ILE A 96 8.36 9.03 -56.33
N GLU A 97 7.14 8.74 -56.82
CA GLU A 97 6.14 7.96 -56.07
C GLU A 97 6.62 6.52 -55.85
N GLU A 98 7.17 5.87 -56.91
CA GLU A 98 7.67 4.51 -56.79
C GLU A 98 8.85 4.42 -55.81
N LYS A 99 9.82 5.34 -55.89
CA LYS A 99 10.92 5.40 -54.95
C LYS A 99 10.44 5.62 -53.50
N SER A 100 9.51 6.57 -53.33
CA SER A 100 8.92 6.84 -52.01
C SER A 100 8.25 5.61 -51.41
N ARG A 101 7.48 4.84 -52.20
CA ARG A 101 6.85 3.61 -51.76
C ARG A 101 7.85 2.51 -51.38
N ARG A 102 8.97 2.39 -52.13
CA ARG A 102 10.03 1.43 -51.78
C ARG A 102 10.74 1.77 -50.47
N ASP A 103 10.84 3.07 -50.13
CA ASP A 103 11.51 3.54 -48.93
C ASP A 103 10.60 3.52 -47.71
N PHE A 104 9.32 3.17 -47.84
CA PHE A 104 8.41 3.07 -46.71
C PHE A 104 8.68 1.82 -45.90
N SER A 105 8.87 2.03 -44.62
CA SER A 105 9.01 0.95 -43.63
C SER A 105 7.66 0.43 -43.10
N LYS A 106 6.60 1.22 -43.27
CA LYS A 106 5.26 0.93 -42.73
C LYS A 106 4.17 1.24 -43.77
N ALA A 107 3.02 0.58 -43.62
CA ALA A 107 1.82 0.85 -44.42
C ALA A 107 1.24 2.27 -44.13
N SER A 108 1.49 2.82 -42.95
CA SER A 108 1.06 4.14 -42.49
C SER A 108 1.91 5.30 -43.01
N SER A 109 2.97 5.00 -43.77
CA SER A 109 3.88 6.03 -44.25
C SER A 109 3.29 6.87 -45.38
N LEU A 110 3.57 8.19 -45.37
CA LEU A 110 3.15 9.16 -46.36
C LEU A 110 4.37 9.94 -46.88
N ALA A 111 4.44 10.12 -48.20
CA ALA A 111 5.33 11.10 -48.83
C ALA A 111 4.52 11.90 -49.85
N ILE A 112 4.49 13.20 -49.69
CA ILE A 112 3.67 14.07 -50.54
C ILE A 112 4.42 15.36 -50.90
N GLY A 113 4.24 15.79 -52.15
CA GLY A 113 4.74 17.07 -52.63
C GLY A 113 3.60 18.05 -52.85
N ILE A 114 3.60 19.16 -52.14
CA ILE A 114 2.53 20.16 -52.12
C ILE A 114 3.11 21.49 -52.59
N LYS A 115 2.55 22.01 -53.68
CA LYS A 115 2.92 23.36 -54.14
C LYS A 115 2.43 24.45 -53.17
N THR A 116 2.97 25.63 -53.30
CA THR A 116 2.62 26.79 -52.49
C THR A 116 1.15 27.22 -52.63
N ASP A 117 0.50 26.84 -53.77
CA ASP A 117 -0.93 27.03 -54.03
C ASP A 117 -1.83 25.93 -53.44
N GLY A 118 -1.23 24.94 -52.76
CA GLY A 118 -1.94 23.81 -52.16
C GLY A 118 -2.16 22.63 -53.13
N THR A 119 -1.72 22.72 -54.40
CA THR A 119 -1.86 21.62 -55.36
C THR A 119 -0.86 20.51 -55.05
N ILE A 120 -1.34 19.27 -55.01
CA ILE A 120 -0.51 18.09 -54.83
C ILE A 120 0.06 17.68 -56.19
N PHE A 121 1.39 17.61 -56.33
CA PHE A 121 2.05 17.22 -57.57
C PHE A 121 2.52 15.75 -57.55
N PHE A 122 2.79 15.16 -56.36
CA PHE A 122 2.95 13.73 -56.17
C PHE A 122 2.41 13.33 -54.78
N ALA A 123 1.93 12.10 -54.68
CA ALA A 123 1.52 11.50 -53.43
C ALA A 123 1.81 10.00 -53.44
N ALA A 124 2.54 9.55 -52.42
CA ALA A 124 2.81 8.15 -52.19
C ALA A 124 2.37 7.77 -50.78
N THR A 125 1.59 6.72 -50.67
CA THR A 125 1.17 6.14 -49.38
C THR A 125 1.64 4.68 -49.35
N GLY A 126 1.94 4.17 -48.14
CA GLY A 126 2.30 2.76 -47.97
C GLY A 126 1.10 1.82 -48.04
N SER A 127 -0.12 2.34 -47.86
CA SER A 127 -1.36 1.58 -48.02
C SER A 127 -1.77 1.52 -49.48
N THR A 128 -2.06 0.32 -49.98
CA THR A 128 -2.52 0.09 -51.35
C THR A 128 -3.97 0.51 -51.60
N ASN A 129 -4.70 0.94 -50.59
CA ASN A 129 -6.14 1.16 -50.62
C ASN A 129 -6.57 2.62 -50.80
N THR A 130 -5.64 3.55 -50.97
CA THR A 130 -5.99 4.96 -51.14
C THR A 130 -5.73 5.44 -52.56
N ASP A 131 -6.61 5.08 -53.44
CA ASP A 131 -6.73 5.68 -54.80
C ASP A 131 -7.46 7.05 -54.72
N SER A 132 -7.47 7.71 -53.56
CA SER A 132 -7.96 9.06 -53.41
C SER A 132 -6.87 10.04 -53.88
N ARG A 133 -6.81 10.29 -55.19
CA ARG A 133 -6.10 11.43 -55.73
C ARG A 133 -6.80 12.71 -55.29
N GLU A 134 -6.62 13.08 -54.03
CA GLU A 134 -6.96 14.43 -53.60
C GLU A 134 -6.08 15.38 -54.42
N SER A 135 -6.69 16.26 -55.19
CA SER A 135 -5.97 17.24 -56.01
C SER A 135 -5.45 18.40 -55.17
N LYS A 136 -5.98 18.60 -53.98
CA LYS A 136 -5.60 19.68 -53.05
C LYS A 136 -5.28 19.15 -51.66
N ALA A 137 -4.25 19.70 -51.06
CA ALA A 137 -3.83 19.39 -49.71
C ALA A 137 -4.67 20.14 -48.68
N ASP A 138 -4.58 19.71 -47.41
CA ASP A 138 -5.21 20.36 -46.26
C ASP A 138 -4.83 21.86 -46.21
N SER A 139 -5.81 22.73 -46.36
CA SER A 139 -5.63 24.18 -46.41
C SER A 139 -4.99 24.76 -45.14
N ALA A 140 -5.29 24.19 -43.96
CA ALA A 140 -4.70 24.62 -42.70
C ALA A 140 -3.20 24.32 -42.64
N ALA A 141 -2.81 23.11 -43.05
CA ALA A 141 -1.41 22.71 -43.11
C ALA A 141 -0.61 23.54 -44.12
N VAL A 142 -1.17 23.78 -45.34
CA VAL A 142 -0.55 24.63 -46.37
C VAL A 142 -0.37 26.07 -45.86
N ALA A 143 -1.37 26.65 -45.21
CA ALA A 143 -1.28 28.00 -44.64
C ALA A 143 -0.19 28.11 -43.55
N GLU A 144 -0.03 27.08 -42.72
CA GLU A 144 1.01 27.03 -41.69
C GLU A 144 2.42 26.94 -42.29
N MET A 145 2.60 26.04 -43.27
CA MET A 145 3.86 25.88 -44.00
C MET A 145 4.27 27.20 -44.74
N THR A 146 3.31 27.81 -45.43
CA THR A 146 3.55 29.08 -46.16
C THR A 146 3.86 30.23 -45.22
N ARG A 147 3.17 30.32 -44.06
CA ARG A 147 3.46 31.31 -43.02
C ARG A 147 4.87 31.13 -42.47
N SER A 148 5.33 29.90 -42.29
CA SER A 148 6.66 29.58 -41.81
C SER A 148 7.73 29.97 -42.86
N LEU A 149 7.48 29.68 -44.14
CA LEU A 149 8.34 30.07 -45.25
C LEU A 149 8.48 31.59 -45.31
N ASN A 150 7.42 32.36 -45.19
CA ASN A 150 7.42 33.82 -45.18
C ASN A 150 8.21 34.41 -43.99
N LYS A 151 8.40 33.62 -42.91
CA LYS A 151 9.27 33.97 -41.76
C LYS A 151 10.72 33.49 -41.94
N GLY A 152 11.10 32.98 -43.13
CA GLY A 152 12.43 32.51 -43.45
C GLY A 152 12.74 31.09 -42.94
N LYS A 153 11.74 30.34 -42.46
CA LYS A 153 11.90 28.93 -42.01
C LYS A 153 11.53 28.01 -43.18
N MET A 154 12.51 27.26 -43.68
CA MET A 154 12.33 26.36 -44.83
C MET A 154 11.86 24.96 -44.43
N ASP A 155 11.90 24.60 -43.17
CA ASP A 155 11.53 23.30 -42.65
C ASP A 155 10.76 23.40 -41.33
N GLY A 156 10.00 22.39 -41.00
CA GLY A 156 9.21 22.37 -39.79
C GLY A 156 8.37 21.10 -39.65
N PHE A 157 7.44 21.17 -38.71
CA PHE A 157 6.48 20.12 -38.40
C PHE A 157 5.07 20.65 -38.60
N VAL A 158 4.18 19.84 -39.13
CA VAL A 158 2.77 20.17 -39.26
C VAL A 158 1.95 18.89 -39.16
N ARG A 159 0.72 19.00 -38.67
CA ARG A 159 -0.27 17.91 -38.81
C ARG A 159 -0.95 18.07 -40.14
N LEU A 160 -1.03 17.00 -40.88
CA LEU A 160 -1.65 16.97 -42.23
C LEU A 160 -2.76 15.96 -42.25
N HIS A 161 -3.95 16.37 -42.73
CA HIS A 161 -5.03 15.45 -43.04
C HIS A 161 -4.95 15.07 -44.53
N HIS A 162 -4.89 13.78 -44.81
CA HIS A 162 -4.86 13.27 -46.16
C HIS A 162 -5.55 11.90 -46.23
N GLY A 163 -6.42 11.69 -47.21
CA GLY A 163 -7.13 10.42 -47.38
C GLY A 163 -8.01 10.01 -46.18
N GLY A 164 -8.52 10.95 -45.41
CA GLY A 164 -9.33 10.70 -44.23
C GLY A 164 -8.55 10.34 -42.94
N ALA A 165 -7.23 10.31 -43.02
CA ALA A 165 -6.35 10.04 -41.86
C ALA A 165 -5.52 11.28 -41.48
N GLU A 166 -5.18 11.35 -40.19
CA GLU A 166 -4.32 12.41 -39.63
C GLU A 166 -2.88 11.89 -39.58
N TYR A 167 -1.95 12.64 -40.17
CA TYR A 167 -0.53 12.32 -40.23
C TYR A 167 0.29 13.29 -39.39
N TYR A 168 1.25 12.74 -38.65
CA TYR A 168 2.32 13.52 -38.02
C TYR A 168 3.42 13.69 -39.04
N THR A 169 3.67 14.94 -39.51
CA THR A 169 4.52 15.17 -40.65
C THR A 169 5.65 16.16 -40.37
N VAL A 170 6.76 15.94 -41.10
CA VAL A 170 7.85 16.88 -41.27
C VAL A 170 7.82 17.41 -42.69
N TYR A 171 8.10 18.67 -42.87
CA TYR A 171 8.17 19.28 -44.19
C TYR A 171 9.46 20.07 -44.42
N ARG A 172 9.83 20.18 -45.70
CA ARG A 172 10.90 21.07 -46.13
C ARG A 172 10.53 21.65 -47.50
N TYR A 173 10.70 22.98 -47.63
CA TYR A 173 10.51 23.68 -48.91
C TYR A 173 11.63 23.38 -49.86
N HIS A 174 11.27 23.07 -51.13
CA HIS A 174 12.21 22.80 -52.22
C HIS A 174 12.09 23.90 -53.29
N PRO A 175 13.08 24.82 -53.41
CA PRO A 175 12.96 26.00 -54.27
C PRO A 175 12.81 25.67 -55.75
N LYS A 176 13.51 24.60 -56.25
CA LYS A 176 13.45 24.23 -57.67
C LYS A 176 12.10 23.69 -58.12
N TRP A 177 11.35 23.07 -57.22
CA TRP A 177 10.01 22.54 -57.52
C TRP A 177 8.87 23.51 -57.09
N ASP A 178 9.24 24.61 -56.39
CA ASP A 178 8.30 25.54 -55.72
C ASP A 178 7.25 24.76 -54.93
N ALA A 179 7.71 23.86 -54.08
CA ALA A 179 6.85 22.96 -53.36
C ALA A 179 7.41 22.58 -51.98
N PHE A 180 6.50 22.29 -51.06
CA PHE A 180 6.79 21.63 -49.79
C PHE A 180 6.88 20.12 -49.99
N LEU A 181 7.98 19.53 -49.63
CA LEU A 181 8.14 18.08 -49.52
C LEU A 181 7.77 17.70 -48.13
N VAL A 182 6.84 16.78 -47.99
CA VAL A 182 6.27 16.35 -46.73
C VAL A 182 6.48 14.85 -46.55
N ARG A 183 6.97 14.44 -45.42
CA ARG A 183 7.12 13.06 -45.01
C ARG A 183 6.40 12.86 -43.69
N GLY A 184 5.59 11.80 -43.57
CA GLY A 184 4.78 11.58 -42.39
C GLY A 184 4.44 10.13 -42.14
N GLU A 185 3.98 9.89 -40.94
CA GLU A 185 3.38 8.64 -40.49
C GLU A 185 1.99 8.91 -39.90
N GLU A 186 1.05 8.01 -40.14
CA GLU A 186 -0.31 8.11 -39.61
C GLU A 186 -0.27 8.08 -38.08
N TYR A 187 -0.90 9.08 -37.48
CA TYR A 187 -0.89 9.28 -36.03
C TYR A 187 -1.48 8.08 -35.29
N GLY A 188 -2.61 7.56 -35.77
CA GLY A 188 -3.34 6.44 -35.16
C GLY A 188 -2.53 5.15 -35.14
N GLU A 189 -1.96 4.75 -36.30
CA GLU A 189 -1.20 3.50 -36.41
C GLU A 189 0.13 3.56 -35.66
N PHE A 190 0.80 4.71 -35.69
CA PHE A 190 2.06 4.90 -34.98
C PHE A 190 1.90 4.75 -33.46
N PHE A 191 0.87 5.37 -32.91
CA PHE A 191 0.61 5.29 -31.46
C PHE A 191 -0.11 4.01 -31.05
N ALA A 192 -0.83 3.32 -31.95
CA ALA A 192 -1.52 2.07 -31.64
C ALA A 192 -0.56 0.97 -31.13
N GLN A 193 0.64 0.89 -31.69
CA GLN A 193 1.66 -0.05 -31.20
C GLN A 193 2.14 0.31 -29.80
N SER A 194 2.37 1.60 -29.53
CA SER A 194 2.73 2.09 -28.21
C SER A 194 1.61 1.86 -27.19
N GLU A 195 0.36 2.03 -27.60
CA GLU A 195 -0.81 1.81 -26.74
C GLU A 195 -0.95 0.33 -26.36
N ARG A 196 -0.74 -0.60 -27.28
CA ARG A 196 -0.73 -2.05 -26.99
C ARG A 196 0.36 -2.42 -25.99
N ILE A 197 1.57 -1.90 -26.17
CA ILE A 197 2.68 -2.12 -25.24
C ILE A 197 2.32 -1.57 -23.86
N PHE A 198 1.77 -0.35 -23.82
CA PHE A 198 1.33 0.29 -22.58
C PHE A 198 0.26 -0.55 -21.84
N VAL A 199 -0.77 -1.01 -22.54
CA VAL A 199 -1.83 -1.85 -21.96
C VAL A 199 -1.25 -3.14 -21.40
N ASN A 200 -0.36 -3.81 -22.13
CA ASN A 200 0.29 -5.03 -21.65
C ASN A 200 1.15 -4.78 -20.40
N VAL A 201 1.94 -3.72 -20.39
CA VAL A 201 2.76 -3.33 -19.22
C VAL A 201 1.86 -2.97 -18.04
N ALA A 202 0.76 -2.25 -18.27
CA ALA A 202 -0.19 -1.90 -17.22
C ALA A 202 -0.87 -3.13 -16.62
N ILE A 203 -1.25 -4.12 -17.44
CA ILE A 203 -1.82 -5.38 -16.95
C ILE A 203 -0.81 -6.17 -16.13
N ILE A 204 0.43 -6.33 -16.62
CA ILE A 204 1.50 -7.04 -15.91
C ILE A 204 1.79 -6.34 -14.58
N SER A 205 1.92 -5.03 -14.58
CA SER A 205 2.14 -4.21 -13.39
C SER A 205 1.01 -4.35 -12.38
N LEU A 206 -0.25 -4.38 -12.84
CA LEU A 206 -1.42 -4.60 -11.99
C LEU A 206 -1.39 -5.99 -11.33
N LEU A 207 -1.06 -7.04 -12.12
CA LEU A 207 -0.96 -8.40 -11.59
C LEU A 207 0.14 -8.53 -10.54
N ILE A 208 1.31 -7.93 -10.77
CA ILE A 208 2.41 -7.90 -9.80
C ILE A 208 1.97 -7.16 -8.53
N THR A 209 1.30 -6.01 -8.67
CA THR A 209 0.80 -5.24 -7.53
C THR A 209 -0.20 -6.04 -6.71
N LEU A 210 -1.10 -6.77 -7.36
CA LEU A 210 -2.07 -7.63 -6.68
C LEU A 210 -1.38 -8.77 -5.94
N ALA A 211 -0.39 -9.42 -6.55
CA ALA A 211 0.40 -10.48 -5.92
C ALA A 211 1.17 -9.95 -4.70
N CYS A 212 1.84 -8.80 -4.83
CA CYS A 212 2.53 -8.13 -3.71
C CYS A 212 1.57 -7.74 -2.58
N ALA A 213 0.38 -7.24 -2.91
CA ALA A 213 -0.64 -6.91 -1.92
C ALA A 213 -1.11 -8.15 -1.16
N LEU A 214 -1.35 -9.27 -1.84
CA LEU A 214 -1.72 -10.55 -1.19
C LEU A 214 -0.62 -11.06 -0.25
N ILE A 215 0.64 -11.05 -0.70
CA ILE A 215 1.80 -11.44 0.12
C ILE A 215 1.92 -10.50 1.32
N GLY A 216 1.81 -9.19 1.13
CA GLY A 216 1.85 -8.19 2.19
C GLY A 216 0.76 -8.39 3.24
N ILE A 217 -0.49 -8.67 2.80
CA ILE A 217 -1.59 -8.99 3.69
C ILE A 217 -1.34 -10.27 4.49
N MET A 218 -0.76 -11.30 3.84
CA MET A 218 -0.42 -12.56 4.50
C MET A 218 0.65 -12.35 5.57
N LEU A 219 1.72 -11.63 5.25
CA LEU A 219 2.81 -11.30 6.18
C LEU A 219 2.30 -10.46 7.35
N LEU A 220 1.48 -9.43 7.08
CA LEU A 220 0.93 -8.58 8.13
C LEU A 220 0.03 -9.37 9.09
N ARG A 221 -0.81 -10.27 8.56
CA ARG A 221 -1.64 -11.16 9.38
C ARG A 221 -0.78 -12.12 10.20
N PHE A 222 0.32 -12.61 9.65
CA PHE A 222 1.24 -13.49 10.36
C PHE A 222 1.89 -12.76 11.55
N ILE A 223 2.45 -11.57 11.33
CA ILE A 223 3.10 -10.76 12.37
C ILE A 223 2.09 -10.34 13.45
N LEU A 224 0.94 -9.82 13.05
CA LEU A 224 -0.05 -9.28 13.98
C LEU A 224 -0.92 -10.36 14.66
N ARG A 225 -0.79 -11.63 14.28
CA ARG A 225 -1.49 -12.75 14.93
C ARG A 225 -1.16 -12.83 16.41
N PHE A 226 0.10 -12.55 16.73
CA PHE A 226 0.57 -12.63 18.12
C PHE A 226 0.02 -11.49 18.98
N LEU A 227 -0.06 -10.28 18.45
CA LEU A 227 -0.69 -9.14 19.12
C LEU A 227 -2.16 -9.44 19.46
N HIS A 228 -2.89 -10.08 18.53
CA HIS A 228 -4.28 -10.45 18.78
C HIS A 228 -4.40 -11.50 19.91
N ARG A 229 -3.47 -12.46 20.00
CA ARG A 229 -3.41 -13.45 21.08
C ARG A 229 -3.20 -12.76 22.42
N ILE A 230 -2.16 -11.90 22.55
CA ILE A 230 -1.89 -11.14 23.77
C ILE A 230 -3.14 -10.37 24.24
N THR A 231 -3.77 -9.63 23.30
CA THR A 231 -4.97 -8.85 23.63
C THR A 231 -6.11 -9.72 24.10
N THR A 232 -6.32 -10.88 23.48
CA THR A 232 -7.39 -11.81 23.87
C THR A 232 -7.14 -12.41 25.25
N ASP A 233 -5.89 -12.79 25.56
CA ASP A 233 -5.49 -13.32 26.86
C ASP A 233 -5.69 -12.29 27.98
N ILE A 234 -5.28 -11.04 27.74
CA ILE A 234 -5.49 -9.94 28.69
C ILE A 234 -6.99 -9.71 28.97
N ILE A 235 -7.82 -9.67 27.92
CA ILE A 235 -9.27 -9.49 28.08
C ILE A 235 -9.90 -10.69 28.85
N ALA A 236 -9.46 -11.91 28.59
CA ALA A 236 -9.93 -13.09 29.31
C ALA A 236 -9.57 -13.03 30.80
N MET A 237 -8.34 -12.62 31.12
CA MET A 237 -7.87 -12.43 32.51
C MET A 237 -8.68 -11.35 33.23
N THR A 238 -8.99 -10.25 32.56
CA THR A 238 -9.83 -9.18 33.14
C THR A 238 -11.24 -9.67 33.46
N GLY A 239 -11.82 -10.51 32.60
CA GLY A 239 -13.14 -11.11 32.82
C GLY A 239 -13.18 -12.11 33.97
N GLN A 240 -12.09 -12.83 34.19
CA GLN A 240 -11.96 -13.82 35.27
C GLN A 240 -11.51 -13.22 36.61
N GLN A 241 -11.22 -11.93 36.65
CA GLN A 241 -10.67 -11.21 37.82
C GLN A 241 -9.37 -11.86 38.37
N GLN A 242 -8.62 -12.54 37.54
CA GLN A 242 -7.34 -13.15 37.87
C GLN A 242 -6.25 -12.65 36.92
N LEU A 243 -5.18 -12.13 37.50
CA LEU A 243 -3.99 -11.76 36.75
C LEU A 243 -3.15 -13.01 36.49
N GLY A 244 -3.25 -13.52 35.26
CA GLY A 244 -2.40 -14.62 34.79
C GLY A 244 -1.20 -14.12 33.99
N LEU A 245 -0.48 -15.06 33.39
CA LEU A 245 0.61 -14.79 32.47
C LEU A 245 0.16 -15.04 31.03
N VAL A 246 0.51 -14.14 30.13
CA VAL A 246 0.33 -14.35 28.68
C VAL A 246 1.33 -15.40 28.21
N ASN A 247 0.84 -16.36 27.42
CA ASN A 247 1.73 -17.38 26.87
C ASN A 247 2.53 -16.82 25.68
N LEU A 248 3.85 -16.69 25.88
CA LEU A 248 4.80 -16.17 24.90
C LEU A 248 5.50 -17.30 24.09
N GLN A 249 5.06 -18.56 24.21
CA GLN A 249 5.66 -19.67 23.51
C GLN A 249 5.45 -19.55 21.98
N GLY A 250 6.54 -19.58 21.23
CA GLY A 250 6.53 -19.40 19.78
C GLY A 250 6.34 -17.96 19.28
N ALA A 251 6.54 -16.98 20.18
CA ALA A 251 6.57 -15.58 19.81
C ALA A 251 7.84 -15.24 19.01
N SER A 252 7.70 -14.30 18.08
CA SER A 252 8.86 -13.69 17.41
C SER A 252 9.60 -12.77 18.38
N ASN A 253 10.91 -12.62 18.16
CA ASN A 253 11.74 -11.73 19.00
C ASN A 253 11.60 -10.28 18.51
N ASP A 254 10.46 -9.64 18.84
CA ASP A 254 10.09 -8.30 18.41
C ASP A 254 9.41 -7.50 19.54
N ASP A 255 9.03 -6.26 19.25
CA ASP A 255 8.39 -5.33 20.18
C ASP A 255 7.06 -5.88 20.75
N ILE A 256 6.37 -6.74 20.00
CA ILE A 256 5.12 -7.36 20.45
C ILE A 256 5.41 -8.36 21.56
N THR A 257 6.47 -9.15 21.41
CA THR A 257 6.94 -10.08 22.46
C THR A 257 7.44 -9.34 23.68
N PHE A 258 8.15 -8.22 23.47
CA PHE A 258 8.57 -7.36 24.57
C PHE A 258 7.37 -6.81 25.36
N LEU A 259 6.31 -6.37 24.66
CA LEU A 259 5.06 -5.95 25.31
C LEU A 259 4.44 -7.07 26.17
N GLY A 260 4.40 -8.29 25.64
CA GLY A 260 3.91 -9.46 26.37
C GLY A 260 4.76 -9.77 27.62
N THR A 261 6.09 -9.65 27.52
CA THR A 261 7.02 -9.83 28.63
C THR A 261 6.84 -8.76 29.71
N ALA A 262 6.69 -7.49 29.30
CA ALA A 262 6.43 -6.38 30.21
C ALA A 262 5.10 -6.57 30.95
N PHE A 263 4.05 -7.03 30.26
CA PHE A 263 2.78 -7.37 30.89
C PHE A 263 2.94 -8.49 31.91
N ASN A 264 3.68 -9.57 31.58
CA ASN A 264 3.91 -10.68 32.50
C ASN A 264 4.69 -10.24 33.75
N SER A 265 5.66 -9.35 33.60
CA SER A 265 6.38 -8.75 34.72
C SER A 265 5.46 -7.94 35.62
N LEU A 266 4.61 -7.10 35.05
CA LEU A 266 3.62 -6.32 35.79
C LEU A 266 2.61 -7.24 36.52
N SER A 267 2.09 -8.26 35.84
CA SER A 267 1.17 -9.23 36.41
C SER A 267 1.79 -9.98 37.60
N SER A 268 3.04 -10.42 37.46
CA SER A 268 3.80 -11.08 38.51
C SER A 268 4.01 -10.17 39.72
N THR A 269 4.37 -8.89 39.50
CA THR A 269 4.56 -7.89 40.55
C THR A 269 3.26 -7.66 41.33
N ILE A 270 2.14 -7.49 40.62
CA ILE A 270 0.83 -7.29 41.27
C ILE A 270 0.43 -8.53 42.09
N ASN A 271 0.60 -9.74 41.53
CA ASN A 271 0.30 -10.97 42.25
C ASN A 271 1.16 -11.15 43.51
N SER A 272 2.45 -10.75 43.46
CA SER A 272 3.34 -10.73 44.60
C SER A 272 2.85 -9.75 45.65
N MET A 273 2.46 -8.55 45.26
CA MET A 273 1.87 -7.55 46.20
C MET A 273 0.59 -8.08 46.85
N ILE A 274 -0.31 -8.65 46.09
CA ILE A 274 -1.56 -9.27 46.60
C ILE A 274 -1.22 -10.36 47.61
N THR A 275 -0.21 -11.20 47.34
CA THR A 275 0.23 -12.27 48.22
C THR A 275 0.80 -11.71 49.54
N ILE A 276 1.56 -10.60 49.48
CA ILE A 276 2.06 -9.92 50.65
C ILE A 276 0.89 -9.31 51.46
N PHE A 277 -0.04 -8.62 50.81
CA PHE A 277 -1.21 -8.04 51.46
C PHE A 277 -2.06 -9.07 52.20
N LYS A 278 -2.26 -10.26 51.57
CA LYS A 278 -2.99 -11.39 52.21
C LYS A 278 -2.39 -11.86 53.54
N LYS A 279 -1.11 -11.55 53.83
CA LYS A 279 -0.49 -11.87 55.11
C LYS A 279 -0.86 -10.89 56.20
N PHE A 280 -1.24 -9.66 55.86
CA PHE A 280 -1.54 -8.58 56.79
C PHE A 280 -3.04 -8.30 56.95
N VAL A 281 -3.87 -8.77 56.03
CA VAL A 281 -5.31 -8.53 56.03
C VAL A 281 -6.06 -9.87 56.10
N ASN A 282 -7.14 -9.89 56.82
CA ASN A 282 -8.01 -11.06 56.90
C ASN A 282 -8.44 -11.46 55.51
N GLN A 283 -8.33 -12.77 55.22
CA GLN A 283 -8.63 -13.33 53.86
C GLN A 283 -10.04 -13.02 53.41
N ASP A 284 -11.04 -13.01 54.34
CA ASP A 284 -12.42 -12.71 54.01
C ASP A 284 -12.63 -11.27 53.59
N VAL A 285 -11.94 -10.32 54.22
CA VAL A 285 -11.95 -8.89 53.82
C VAL A 285 -11.35 -8.69 52.44
N VAL A 286 -10.27 -9.39 52.13
CA VAL A 286 -9.66 -9.35 50.79
C VAL A 286 -10.59 -9.97 49.75
N ALA A 287 -11.20 -11.12 50.03
CA ALA A 287 -12.13 -11.80 49.14
C ALA A 287 -13.40 -10.97 48.87
N GLN A 288 -13.91 -10.30 49.90
CA GLN A 288 -15.07 -9.41 49.79
C GLN A 288 -14.73 -8.14 49.01
N ALA A 289 -13.62 -7.48 49.31
CA ALA A 289 -13.16 -6.32 48.55
C ALA A 289 -12.96 -6.63 47.08
N TYR A 290 -12.47 -7.85 46.73
CA TYR A 290 -12.27 -8.29 45.38
C TYR A 290 -13.61 -8.56 44.64
N ARG A 291 -14.60 -9.09 45.37
CA ARG A 291 -15.97 -9.34 44.84
C ARG A 291 -16.76 -8.05 44.61
N GLU A 292 -16.77 -7.20 45.63
CA GLU A 292 -17.59 -5.98 45.68
C GLU A 292 -16.93 -4.78 44.99
N LYS A 293 -15.60 -4.85 44.69
CA LYS A 293 -14.79 -3.76 44.14
C LYS A 293 -14.79 -2.49 45.03
N VAL A 294 -15.24 -2.61 46.26
CA VAL A 294 -15.31 -1.54 47.24
C VAL A 294 -14.94 -2.10 48.63
N VAL A 295 -14.04 -1.49 49.34
CA VAL A 295 -13.81 -1.79 50.74
C VAL A 295 -14.76 -0.92 51.56
N ARG A 296 -15.80 -1.52 52.13
CA ARG A 296 -16.69 -0.84 53.08
C ARG A 296 -16.08 -0.97 54.45
N LEU A 297 -15.72 0.15 55.03
CA LEU A 297 -15.24 0.22 56.43
C LEU A 297 -16.37 0.34 57.46
N GLU A 298 -17.61 0.07 57.04
CA GLU A 298 -18.77 0.08 57.91
C GLU A 298 -18.86 -1.23 58.67
N GLY A 299 -19.04 -1.12 60.01
CA GLY A 299 -19.27 -2.26 60.84
C GLY A 299 -20.63 -2.93 60.54
N SER A 300 -20.69 -4.25 60.64
CA SER A 300 -21.92 -5.00 60.52
C SER A 300 -22.14 -5.86 61.78
N THR A 301 -23.39 -5.97 62.23
CA THR A 301 -23.73 -6.83 63.33
C THR A 301 -23.80 -8.26 62.86
N ARG A 302 -23.06 -9.18 63.51
CA ARG A 302 -23.06 -10.61 63.23
C ARG A 302 -23.02 -11.38 64.54
N ASP A 303 -23.62 -12.55 64.54
CA ASP A 303 -23.48 -13.51 65.63
C ASP A 303 -22.16 -14.25 65.45
N LEU A 304 -21.20 -14.00 66.35
CA LEU A 304 -19.86 -14.57 66.31
C LEU A 304 -19.51 -15.20 67.66
N THR A 305 -18.77 -16.30 67.58
CA THR A 305 -18.09 -16.83 68.75
C THR A 305 -16.68 -16.33 68.76
N CYS A 306 -16.24 -15.62 69.79
CA CYS A 306 -14.91 -15.13 69.95
C CYS A 306 -14.12 -15.98 70.95
N LEU A 307 -12.95 -16.43 70.51
CA LEU A 307 -12.00 -17.16 71.34
C LEU A 307 -10.77 -16.27 71.63
N PHE A 308 -10.54 -16.08 72.91
CA PHE A 308 -9.30 -15.47 73.40
C PHE A 308 -8.41 -16.53 74.02
N SER A 309 -7.18 -16.68 73.57
CA SER A 309 -6.20 -17.54 74.20
C SER A 309 -4.96 -16.72 74.58
N ASP A 310 -4.38 -17.05 75.76
CA ASP A 310 -3.23 -16.33 76.30
C ASP A 310 -2.28 -17.33 76.99
N ILE A 311 -0.96 -17.02 77.03
CA ILE A 311 0.03 -17.89 77.60
C ILE A 311 0.17 -17.55 79.14
N LYS A 312 -0.22 -18.49 79.95
CA LYS A 312 -0.12 -18.30 81.43
C LYS A 312 1.31 -18.00 81.84
N ARG A 313 1.50 -16.90 82.62
CA ARG A 313 2.82 -16.42 83.15
C ARG A 313 3.79 -16.09 82.02
N PHE A 314 3.35 -15.56 80.90
CA PHE A 314 4.22 -15.22 79.73
C PHE A 314 5.38 -14.35 80.14
N THR A 315 5.21 -13.31 80.96
CA THR A 315 6.30 -12.43 81.45
C THR A 315 7.40 -13.25 82.11
N PHE A 316 7.10 -14.19 83.02
CA PHE A 316 8.08 -15.05 83.65
C PHE A 316 8.81 -15.94 82.64
N ILE A 317 8.10 -16.49 81.66
CA ILE A 317 8.65 -17.33 80.61
C ILE A 317 9.61 -16.49 79.77
N THR A 318 9.25 -15.27 79.39
CA THR A 318 10.09 -14.32 78.63
C THR A 318 11.39 -13.99 79.34
N GLU A 319 11.32 -13.72 80.63
CA GLU A 319 12.52 -13.45 81.48
C GLU A 319 13.44 -14.68 81.57
N THR A 320 12.84 -15.88 81.56
CA THR A 320 13.60 -17.12 81.70
C THR A 320 14.27 -17.57 80.41
N LEU A 321 13.55 -17.41 79.29
CA LEU A 321 13.98 -17.89 77.92
C LEU A 321 14.83 -16.86 77.18
N GLY A 322 14.74 -15.58 77.54
CA GLY A 322 15.42 -14.53 76.78
C GLY A 322 15.07 -14.52 75.28
N GLN A 323 16.07 -14.65 74.47
CA GLN A 323 15.83 -14.63 73.00
C GLN A 323 15.08 -15.91 72.44
N ASP A 324 15.11 -17.01 73.19
CA ASP A 324 14.44 -18.27 72.77
C ASP A 324 12.90 -18.16 72.80
N ILE A 325 12.38 -17.10 73.42
CA ILE A 325 10.94 -16.81 73.45
C ILE A 325 10.33 -16.72 72.07
N ILE A 326 11.09 -16.22 71.07
CA ILE A 326 10.62 -16.11 69.70
C ILE A 326 10.32 -17.50 69.11
N THR A 327 11.15 -18.50 69.41
CA THR A 327 10.95 -19.87 68.99
C THR A 327 9.70 -20.49 69.60
N LEU A 328 9.50 -20.25 70.90
CA LEU A 328 8.30 -20.69 71.64
C LEU A 328 7.02 -20.08 71.03
N LEU A 329 7.02 -18.75 70.84
CA LEU A 329 5.87 -18.04 70.24
C LEU A 329 5.57 -18.52 68.85
N ASN A 330 6.57 -18.71 67.99
CA ASN A 330 6.36 -19.22 66.62
C ASN A 330 5.76 -20.65 66.67
N LEU A 331 6.20 -21.50 67.56
CA LEU A 331 5.66 -22.83 67.72
C LEU A 331 4.22 -22.81 68.24
N HIS A 332 3.94 -21.98 69.27
CA HIS A 332 2.61 -21.79 69.83
C HIS A 332 1.62 -21.27 68.78
N TYR A 333 1.95 -20.17 68.11
CA TYR A 333 1.09 -19.62 67.08
C TYR A 333 0.92 -20.55 65.86
N GLY A 334 2.00 -21.22 65.44
CA GLY A 334 1.95 -22.15 64.34
C GLY A 334 0.97 -23.32 64.60
N ASN A 335 0.89 -23.82 65.81
CA ASN A 335 -0.02 -24.86 66.23
C ASN A 335 -1.44 -24.34 66.44
N ALA A 336 -1.61 -23.25 67.20
CA ALA A 336 -2.93 -22.68 67.52
C ALA A 336 -3.64 -22.20 66.21
N ILE A 337 -2.95 -21.47 65.36
CA ILE A 337 -3.51 -21.01 64.05
C ILE A 337 -3.96 -22.21 63.21
N ARG A 338 -3.15 -23.29 63.14
CA ARG A 338 -3.45 -24.45 62.35
C ARG A 338 -4.73 -25.15 62.87
N GLU A 339 -4.88 -25.30 64.15
CA GLU A 339 -6.08 -25.92 64.77
C GLU A 339 -7.32 -25.05 64.60
N ILE A 340 -7.21 -23.73 64.76
CA ILE A 340 -8.31 -22.81 64.55
C ILE A 340 -8.79 -22.88 63.08
N MET A 341 -7.87 -22.86 62.13
CA MET A 341 -8.18 -22.96 60.69
C MET A 341 -8.76 -24.33 60.29
N ARG A 342 -8.34 -25.42 60.98
CA ARG A 342 -8.95 -26.75 60.74
C ARG A 342 -10.43 -26.80 61.09
N HIS A 343 -10.87 -25.96 62.02
CA HIS A 343 -12.25 -25.84 62.45
C HIS A 343 -12.98 -24.64 61.84
N ASP A 344 -12.54 -24.19 60.66
CA ASP A 344 -13.10 -23.06 59.93
C ASP A 344 -13.09 -21.74 60.69
N GLY A 345 -12.20 -21.61 61.73
CA GLY A 345 -12.04 -20.38 62.49
C GLY A 345 -11.19 -19.36 61.79
N ILE A 346 -11.40 -18.10 62.12
CA ILE A 346 -10.72 -16.96 61.52
C ILE A 346 -9.82 -16.31 62.60
N ILE A 347 -8.57 -16.06 62.26
CA ILE A 347 -7.63 -15.32 63.15
C ILE A 347 -7.94 -13.83 63.01
N GLY A 348 -8.46 -13.23 64.08
CA GLY A 348 -8.78 -11.80 64.12
C GLY A 348 -7.54 -10.94 64.39
N SER A 349 -6.77 -11.31 65.43
CA SER A 349 -5.53 -10.54 65.79
C SER A 349 -4.60 -11.37 66.67
N ILE A 350 -3.31 -11.07 66.61
CA ILE A 350 -2.28 -11.55 67.53
C ILE A 350 -1.82 -10.34 68.33
N ILE A 351 -1.99 -10.39 69.63
CA ILE A 351 -1.70 -9.27 70.54
C ILE A 351 -0.72 -9.76 71.62
N GLY A 352 0.59 -9.50 71.40
CA GLY A 352 1.63 -10.05 72.28
C GLY A 352 1.68 -11.55 72.25
N ASP A 353 1.34 -12.22 73.38
CA ASP A 353 1.19 -13.68 73.52
C ASP A 353 -0.26 -14.16 73.38
N ALA A 354 -1.20 -13.25 73.22
CA ALA A 354 -2.61 -13.55 73.10
C ALA A 354 -3.03 -13.71 71.62
N LEU A 355 -3.97 -14.59 71.40
CA LEU A 355 -4.56 -14.83 70.10
C LEU A 355 -6.08 -14.59 70.21
N LEU A 356 -6.59 -13.74 69.33
CA LEU A 356 -8.02 -13.54 69.09
C LEU A 356 -8.45 -14.26 67.83
N SER A 357 -9.44 -15.09 67.91
CA SER A 357 -10.03 -15.79 66.77
C SER A 357 -11.53 -15.83 66.85
#